data_95d4f907064b63c8647f54950c518c93
#
_entry.id   95d4f907064b63c8647f54950c518c93
#
_cell.length_a   1.000
_cell.length_b   1.000
_cell.length_c   1.000
_cell.angle_alpha   90.00
_cell.angle_beta   90.00
_cell.angle_gamma   90.00
#
_symmetry.space_group_name_H-M   'P 1'
#
loop_
_entity.id
_entity.type
_entity.pdbx_description
1 polymer ?
#
loop_
_entity_poly.entity_id
_entity_poly.type
_entity_poly.pdbx_seq_one_letter_code
_entity_poly.pdbx_strand_id
1 'polypeptide(L)'
;MAMPVANENIKGIECKHAVYTQANDDSGDDALIVKEIIHTKDGQLIPNLKIIENYKRDFFYAREGQRNYKEKKTQEKINNLQRYTCTQSNLLRQIARAKGVGTLRGGLRQIARDPYLYGCDITTPTLLKREYQVRSPDCLSPNGVAVFDIETDVVHGTEEPILMALTFKDQVYMCATKFFVGQDVRYLEKLQVAINTYLQKYTTDRNIHYTLEIVDTPGQGVVRCFQKAHEWKPEFVTVWNIDFDIPKCVKVLEKEGIDPAQVFSDPSVPEKYKFFRYKQGNATKKTASGRIDSIHPAERWHVAECPATFFLIDSMCVYKRIRMAKQNLPSYSLDNVMKEELSGLGKLKFEEADAYSGLEWHVFMQTHYKIEYSVYNIFDCIGVELLDEKTKDLQLVISTQSRASEYTIYNSQPRRLVDDFYFFCRERGFILGSCSNEMVHELDAYVVGMNQWIVTLPSHQTVDNGVRAIKELPDVRTYIRRHVADLDIVSTYPNVQVILNISRETTLYEIFKIKGCNEYQVRMAGINLTGGHVNAVEIAVDIMKAPSFDKMLAEFLTDHPDAA
;
A
#
# COMPACT_ATOMS: atom_id res chain seq x y z
N MET A 1 32.85 -3.39 -5.90
CA MET A 1 32.42 -2.30 -6.81
C MET A 1 32.03 -2.94 -8.13
N ALA A 2 30.76 -2.89 -8.50
CA ALA A 2 30.34 -3.31 -9.84
C ALA A 2 30.95 -2.33 -10.85
N MET A 3 31.57 -2.85 -11.94
CA MET A 3 32.07 -2.01 -13.03
C MET A 3 30.91 -1.17 -13.60
N PRO A 4 31.14 0.11 -13.95
CA PRO A 4 30.12 0.92 -14.61
C PRO A 4 29.74 0.24 -15.92
N VAL A 5 28.44 -0.06 -16.07
CA VAL A 5 27.89 -0.61 -17.31
C VAL A 5 28.10 0.42 -18.42
N ALA A 6 28.75 0.03 -19.51
CA ALA A 6 28.91 0.91 -20.66
C ALA A 6 27.53 1.33 -21.16
N ASN A 7 27.30 2.63 -21.39
CA ASN A 7 26.00 3.18 -21.81
C ASN A 7 25.43 2.51 -23.06
N GLU A 8 26.28 1.99 -23.93
CA GLU A 8 25.91 1.29 -25.17
C GLU A 8 25.21 -0.06 -24.93
N ASN A 9 25.39 -0.69 -23.75
CA ASN A 9 24.77 -1.96 -23.41
C ASN A 9 23.46 -1.83 -22.61
N ILE A 10 23.02 -0.62 -22.25
CA ILE A 10 21.79 -0.41 -21.51
C ILE A 10 20.60 -0.49 -22.46
N LYS A 11 19.62 -1.37 -22.16
CA LYS A 11 18.31 -1.48 -22.80
C LYS A 11 17.35 -0.44 -22.21
N GLY A 12 17.34 -0.29 -20.89
CA GLY A 12 16.50 0.65 -20.15
C GLY A 12 16.71 0.51 -18.65
N ILE A 13 16.02 1.36 -17.88
CA ILE A 13 16.17 1.41 -16.43
C ILE A 13 14.77 1.40 -15.79
N GLU A 14 14.57 0.48 -14.87
CA GLU A 14 13.35 0.36 -14.07
C GLU A 14 13.56 0.99 -12.69
N CYS A 15 12.60 1.79 -12.23
CA CYS A 15 12.54 2.27 -10.84
C CYS A 15 11.67 1.34 -10.00
N LYS A 16 12.25 0.63 -9.05
CA LYS A 16 11.50 -0.23 -8.11
C LYS A 16 10.80 0.58 -7.03
N HIS A 17 11.53 1.45 -6.37
CA HIS A 17 10.99 2.41 -5.40
C HIS A 17 11.88 3.65 -5.34
N ALA A 18 11.34 4.70 -4.77
CA ALA A 18 12.05 5.93 -4.47
C ALA A 18 11.63 6.43 -3.09
N VAL A 19 12.60 6.90 -2.32
CA VAL A 19 12.37 7.48 -0.99
C VAL A 19 12.77 8.94 -1.03
N TYR A 20 11.88 9.82 -0.59
CA TYR A 20 12.14 11.25 -0.48
C TYR A 20 12.70 11.58 0.90
N THR A 21 13.73 12.39 0.93
CA THR A 21 14.31 12.95 2.15
C THR A 21 14.73 14.39 1.98
N GLN A 22 14.70 15.15 3.06
CA GLN A 22 15.36 16.45 3.16
C GLN A 22 16.69 16.28 3.88
N ALA A 23 17.67 17.11 3.51
CA ALA A 23 18.91 17.14 4.23
C ALA A 23 18.65 17.51 5.71
N ASN A 24 19.35 16.87 6.62
CA ASN A 24 19.28 17.13 8.06
C ASN A 24 20.21 18.28 8.51
N ASP A 25 20.86 18.94 7.54
CA ASP A 25 21.65 20.15 7.71
C ASP A 25 20.88 21.39 7.27
N ASP A 26 21.47 22.57 7.42
CA ASP A 26 20.86 23.87 7.07
C ASP A 26 20.90 24.19 5.56
N SER A 27 21.33 23.26 4.69
CA SER A 27 21.45 23.50 3.25
C SER A 27 20.11 23.75 2.57
N GLY A 28 19.02 23.17 3.11
CA GLY A 28 17.70 23.18 2.48
C GLY A 28 17.59 22.28 1.24
N ASP A 29 18.63 21.44 1.00
CA ASP A 29 18.62 20.44 -0.06
C ASP A 29 17.61 19.33 0.21
N ASP A 30 17.16 18.70 -0.85
CA ASP A 30 16.38 17.47 -0.79
C ASP A 30 16.93 16.43 -1.79
N ALA A 31 16.59 15.18 -1.55
CA ALA A 31 16.99 14.10 -2.43
C ALA A 31 15.90 13.05 -2.59
N LEU A 32 15.92 12.38 -3.73
CA LEU A 32 15.27 11.11 -3.98
C LEU A 32 16.33 10.02 -4.03
N ILE A 33 16.21 9.06 -3.15
CA ILE A 33 17.05 7.86 -3.14
C ILE A 33 16.28 6.78 -3.87
N VAL A 34 16.80 6.35 -5.02
CA VAL A 34 16.08 5.55 -5.99
C VAL A 34 16.72 4.18 -6.13
N LYS A 35 15.96 3.14 -5.86
CA LYS A 35 16.35 1.77 -6.25
C LYS A 35 16.02 1.58 -7.72
N GLU A 36 17.07 1.38 -8.51
CA GLU A 36 16.98 1.11 -9.94
C GLU A 36 17.37 -0.34 -10.25
N ILE A 37 16.76 -0.89 -11.30
CA ILE A 37 17.29 -2.07 -12.01
C ILE A 37 17.65 -1.64 -13.42
N ILE A 38 18.92 -1.79 -13.75
CA ILE A 38 19.43 -1.55 -15.09
C ILE A 38 19.25 -2.84 -15.90
N HIS A 39 18.41 -2.77 -16.93
CA HIS A 39 18.21 -3.84 -17.91
C HIS A 39 19.25 -3.69 -19.01
N THR A 40 20.06 -4.70 -19.22
CA THR A 40 21.06 -4.71 -20.28
C THR A 40 20.52 -5.38 -21.54
N LYS A 41 21.15 -5.13 -22.68
CA LYS A 41 20.75 -5.74 -23.96
C LYS A 41 20.99 -7.24 -24.02
N ASP A 42 21.93 -7.74 -23.23
CA ASP A 42 22.23 -9.17 -23.04
C ASP A 42 21.35 -9.85 -21.97
N GLY A 43 20.37 -9.12 -21.43
CA GLY A 43 19.36 -9.67 -20.53
C GLY A 43 19.75 -9.69 -19.05
N GLN A 44 20.86 -9.10 -18.66
CA GLN A 44 21.25 -8.99 -17.26
C GLN A 44 20.40 -7.93 -16.54
N LEU A 45 20.15 -8.17 -15.24
CA LEU A 45 19.44 -7.27 -14.33
C LEU A 45 20.44 -6.80 -13.25
N ILE A 46 20.81 -5.53 -13.29
CA ILE A 46 21.85 -4.99 -12.40
C ILE A 46 21.21 -4.03 -11.41
N PRO A 47 21.21 -4.37 -10.11
CA PRO A 47 20.68 -3.48 -9.08
C PRO A 47 21.59 -2.27 -8.88
N ASN A 48 21.00 -1.09 -8.82
CA ASN A 48 21.68 0.17 -8.61
C ASN A 48 20.91 1.03 -7.58
N LEU A 49 21.65 1.86 -6.84
CA LEU A 49 21.10 2.92 -6.02
C LEU A 49 21.51 4.25 -6.63
N LYS A 50 20.53 5.08 -6.96
CA LYS A 50 20.77 6.41 -7.51
C LYS A 50 20.28 7.48 -6.56
N ILE A 51 21.10 8.50 -6.35
CA ILE A 51 20.76 9.67 -5.55
C ILE A 51 20.49 10.81 -6.52
N ILE A 52 19.29 11.40 -6.44
CA ILE A 52 18.87 12.53 -7.26
C ILE A 52 18.63 13.70 -6.33
N GLU A 53 19.60 14.60 -6.24
CA GLU A 53 19.49 15.79 -5.40
C GLU A 53 18.66 16.87 -6.11
N ASN A 54 17.86 17.59 -5.31
CA ASN A 54 17.11 18.75 -5.72
C ASN A 54 16.24 18.51 -6.96
N TYR A 55 15.57 17.33 -7.02
CA TYR A 55 14.66 16.97 -8.11
C TYR A 55 13.58 18.02 -8.30
N LYS A 56 13.36 18.45 -9.54
CA LYS A 56 12.37 19.48 -9.89
C LYS A 56 11.04 18.84 -10.23
N ARG A 57 10.03 19.18 -9.44
CA ARG A 57 8.64 18.79 -9.66
C ARG A 57 7.78 19.95 -10.12
N ASP A 58 6.70 19.65 -10.80
CA ASP A 58 5.72 20.64 -11.22
C ASP A 58 4.57 20.76 -10.23
N PHE A 59 4.01 21.96 -10.17
CA PHE A 59 2.65 22.24 -9.73
C PHE A 59 2.04 23.31 -10.63
N PHE A 60 0.74 23.51 -10.53
CA PHE A 60 0.02 24.39 -11.43
C PHE A 60 -0.89 25.34 -10.65
N TYR A 61 -1.03 26.58 -11.12
CA TYR A 61 -1.94 27.56 -10.57
C TYR A 61 -2.77 28.18 -11.69
N ALA A 62 -4.08 28.39 -11.48
CA ALA A 62 -4.96 28.93 -12.50
C ALA A 62 -4.49 30.34 -12.94
N ARG A 63 -4.49 30.61 -14.24
CA ARG A 63 -4.20 31.96 -14.80
C ARG A 63 -5.24 32.95 -14.30
N GLU A 64 -4.89 34.22 -14.16
CA GLU A 64 -5.79 35.24 -13.62
C GLU A 64 -7.15 35.29 -14.30
N GLY A 65 -7.17 35.33 -15.64
CA GLY A 65 -8.40 35.32 -16.42
C GLY A 65 -9.25 34.05 -16.32
N GLN A 66 -8.76 33.01 -15.66
CA GLN A 66 -9.45 31.73 -15.47
C GLN A 66 -9.94 31.52 -14.04
N ARG A 67 -9.76 32.51 -13.13
CA ARG A 67 -10.13 32.44 -11.72
C ARG A 67 -11.56 32.95 -11.48
N ASN A 68 -12.53 32.36 -12.20
CA ASN A 68 -13.93 32.75 -12.18
C ASN A 68 -14.87 31.77 -11.46
N TYR A 69 -14.34 30.92 -10.58
CA TYR A 69 -15.08 29.94 -9.79
C TYR A 69 -14.62 29.95 -8.32
N LYS A 70 -15.49 29.56 -7.42
CA LYS A 70 -15.21 29.53 -5.97
C LYS A 70 -14.78 28.16 -5.48
N GLU A 71 -15.40 27.11 -6.04
CA GLU A 71 -15.19 25.73 -5.63
C GLU A 71 -14.10 25.05 -6.48
N LYS A 72 -13.38 24.12 -5.84
CA LYS A 72 -12.34 23.34 -6.51
C LYS A 72 -12.95 22.48 -7.61
N LYS A 73 -12.48 22.64 -8.84
CA LYS A 73 -12.87 21.75 -9.95
C LYS A 73 -12.21 20.38 -9.79
N THR A 74 -12.89 19.34 -10.26
CA THR A 74 -12.34 17.98 -10.32
C THR A 74 -11.13 17.88 -11.24
N GLN A 75 -11.11 18.71 -12.30
CA GLN A 75 -9.99 18.82 -13.24
C GLN A 75 -9.99 20.19 -13.92
N GLU A 76 -8.80 20.62 -14.39
CA GLU A 76 -8.67 21.86 -15.16
C GLU A 76 -7.78 21.63 -16.39
N LYS A 77 -8.10 22.30 -17.52
CA LYS A 77 -7.29 22.25 -18.74
C LYS A 77 -5.90 22.84 -18.47
N ILE A 78 -4.85 22.18 -18.93
CA ILE A 78 -3.46 22.65 -18.78
C ILE A 78 -3.28 24.06 -19.35
N ASN A 79 -3.94 24.38 -20.45
CA ASN A 79 -3.86 25.73 -21.09
C ASN A 79 -4.42 26.86 -20.20
N ASN A 80 -5.32 26.54 -19.27
CA ASN A 80 -5.88 27.49 -18.31
C ASN A 80 -4.96 27.69 -17.09
N LEU A 81 -3.89 26.90 -16.98
CA LEU A 81 -2.99 26.85 -15.85
C LEU A 81 -1.63 27.46 -16.19
N GLN A 82 -1.02 28.08 -15.21
CA GLN A 82 0.39 28.45 -15.22
C GLN A 82 1.17 27.33 -14.53
N ARG A 83 2.16 26.78 -15.23
CA ARG A 83 3.08 25.77 -14.70
C ARG A 83 4.18 26.44 -13.88
N TYR A 84 4.47 25.90 -12.72
CA TYR A 84 5.58 26.26 -11.86
C TYR A 84 6.43 25.01 -11.57
N THR A 85 7.73 25.20 -11.47
CA THR A 85 8.68 24.11 -11.22
C THR A 85 9.55 24.45 -10.02
N CYS A 86 9.65 23.54 -9.05
CA CYS A 86 10.46 23.73 -7.83
C CYS A 86 10.91 22.39 -7.24
N THR A 87 11.79 22.42 -6.23
CA THR A 87 12.06 21.26 -5.39
C THR A 87 10.91 21.03 -4.43
N GLN A 88 10.80 19.82 -3.89
CA GLN A 88 9.78 19.50 -2.88
C GLN A 88 9.98 20.32 -1.59
N SER A 89 11.24 20.54 -1.18
CA SER A 89 11.59 21.38 -0.03
C SER A 89 11.10 22.82 -0.18
N ASN A 90 11.08 23.36 -1.39
CA ASN A 90 10.63 24.72 -1.69
C ASN A 90 9.16 24.83 -2.13
N LEU A 91 8.42 23.71 -2.19
CA LEU A 91 7.07 23.67 -2.77
C LEU A 91 6.12 24.69 -2.10
N LEU A 92 6.02 24.70 -0.77
CA LEU A 92 5.14 25.61 -0.03
C LEU A 92 5.46 27.08 -0.29
N ARG A 93 6.76 27.41 -0.31
CA ARG A 93 7.24 28.78 -0.60
C ARG A 93 6.86 29.22 -2.03
N GLN A 94 7.00 28.33 -3.00
CA GLN A 94 6.64 28.63 -4.38
C GLN A 94 5.12 28.72 -4.60
N ILE A 95 4.33 27.91 -3.90
CA ILE A 95 2.87 28.04 -3.89
C ILE A 95 2.46 29.40 -3.29
N ALA A 96 3.07 29.83 -2.18
CA ALA A 96 2.82 31.14 -1.58
C ALA A 96 3.05 32.28 -2.60
N ARG A 97 4.18 32.22 -3.32
CA ARG A 97 4.50 33.19 -4.38
C ARG A 97 3.49 33.18 -5.52
N ALA A 98 3.12 31.99 -6.02
CA ALA A 98 2.13 31.86 -7.07
C ALA A 98 0.74 32.39 -6.69
N LYS A 99 0.41 32.28 -5.39
CA LYS A 99 -0.82 32.82 -4.81
C LYS A 99 -0.74 34.32 -4.53
N GLY A 100 0.45 34.92 -4.48
CA GLY A 100 0.65 36.33 -4.11
C GLY A 100 0.54 36.61 -2.60
N VAL A 101 0.87 35.63 -1.75
CA VAL A 101 0.85 35.76 -0.27
C VAL A 101 2.24 35.55 0.32
N GLY A 102 2.53 36.19 1.44
CA GLY A 102 3.86 36.09 2.08
C GLY A 102 4.10 34.71 2.67
N THR A 103 3.12 34.14 3.35
CA THR A 103 3.18 32.83 4.01
C THR A 103 1.88 32.08 3.85
N LEU A 104 1.97 30.74 3.83
CA LEU A 104 0.81 29.85 3.83
C LEU A 104 0.55 29.36 5.26
N ARG A 105 -0.72 29.28 5.63
CA ARG A 105 -1.14 28.66 6.90
C ARG A 105 -1.64 27.26 6.61
N GLY A 106 -1.19 26.29 7.43
CA GLY A 106 -1.59 24.89 7.33
C GLY A 106 -0.65 24.01 6.49
N GLY A 107 -0.87 22.71 6.56
CA GLY A 107 -0.10 21.71 5.81
C GLY A 107 -0.52 21.61 4.33
N LEU A 108 0.30 20.93 3.53
CA LEU A 108 0.08 20.77 2.09
C LEU A 108 -1.33 20.25 1.76
N ARG A 109 -1.88 19.36 2.59
CA ARG A 109 -3.23 18.80 2.41
C ARG A 109 -4.35 19.86 2.49
N GLN A 110 -4.20 20.85 3.37
CA GLN A 110 -5.14 21.98 3.47
C GLN A 110 -4.95 22.97 2.32
N ILE A 111 -3.69 23.24 1.96
CA ILE A 111 -3.31 24.14 0.89
C ILE A 111 -3.79 23.60 -0.47
N ALA A 112 -3.73 22.29 -0.68
CA ALA A 112 -4.20 21.63 -1.90
C ALA A 112 -5.71 21.82 -2.16
N ARG A 113 -6.48 22.25 -1.16
CA ARG A 113 -7.90 22.60 -1.29
C ARG A 113 -8.15 23.95 -1.98
N ASP A 114 -7.12 24.79 -2.12
CA ASP A 114 -7.24 26.06 -2.85
C ASP A 114 -7.84 25.79 -4.24
N PRO A 115 -8.95 26.45 -4.63
CA PRO A 115 -9.66 26.18 -5.87
C PRO A 115 -8.80 26.31 -7.11
N TYR A 116 -7.76 27.14 -7.07
CA TYR A 116 -6.90 27.45 -8.21
C TYR A 116 -5.57 26.70 -8.25
N LEU A 117 -5.25 25.88 -7.20
CA LEU A 117 -4.00 25.14 -7.09
C LEU A 117 -4.20 23.69 -7.53
N TYR A 118 -3.35 23.16 -8.41
CA TYR A 118 -3.47 21.82 -8.98
C TYR A 118 -2.12 21.09 -8.97
N GLY A 119 -2.15 19.75 -8.82
CA GLY A 119 -0.98 18.87 -8.96
C GLY A 119 0.08 18.98 -7.86
N CYS A 120 -0.19 19.71 -6.77
CA CYS A 120 0.75 19.84 -5.66
C CYS A 120 0.73 18.63 -4.70
N ASP A 121 -0.32 17.83 -4.72
CA ASP A 121 -0.62 16.72 -3.80
C ASP A 121 -0.17 15.35 -4.29
N ILE A 122 0.28 15.22 -5.54
CA ILE A 122 0.99 14.04 -6.02
C ILE A 122 2.39 14.03 -5.42
N THR A 123 2.81 12.90 -4.88
CA THR A 123 4.12 12.83 -4.22
C THR A 123 5.27 12.83 -5.24
N THR A 124 6.42 13.34 -4.82
CA THR A 124 7.60 13.43 -5.69
C THR A 124 8.12 12.04 -6.13
N PRO A 125 8.15 11.01 -5.24
CA PRO A 125 8.47 9.64 -5.68
C PRO A 125 7.53 9.10 -6.75
N THR A 126 6.22 9.35 -6.63
CA THR A 126 5.21 8.94 -7.62
C THR A 126 5.47 9.61 -8.98
N LEU A 127 5.77 10.92 -9.01
CA LEU A 127 6.11 11.64 -10.24
C LEU A 127 7.35 11.05 -10.91
N LEU A 128 8.41 10.84 -10.14
CA LEU A 128 9.66 10.27 -10.63
C LEU A 128 9.46 8.85 -11.17
N LYS A 129 8.78 7.99 -10.42
CA LYS A 129 8.51 6.60 -10.83
C LYS A 129 7.76 6.54 -12.16
N ARG A 130 6.78 7.46 -12.36
CA ARG A 130 6.09 7.58 -13.65
C ARG A 130 7.03 7.97 -14.79
N GLU A 131 8.00 8.85 -14.55
CA GLU A 131 8.99 9.22 -15.58
C GLU A 131 9.82 8.02 -16.04
N TYR A 132 10.23 7.14 -15.11
CA TYR A 132 10.92 5.89 -15.46
C TYR A 132 10.03 4.97 -16.31
N GLN A 133 8.77 4.80 -15.93
CA GLN A 133 7.81 3.98 -16.68
C GLN A 133 7.58 4.50 -18.11
N VAL A 134 7.55 5.83 -18.29
CA VAL A 134 7.40 6.42 -19.63
C VAL A 134 8.67 6.27 -20.47
N ARG A 135 9.85 6.38 -19.83
CA ARG A 135 11.15 6.24 -20.54
C ARG A 135 11.47 4.79 -20.91
N SER A 136 11.08 3.85 -20.09
CA SER A 136 11.43 2.43 -20.25
C SER A 136 10.21 1.54 -19.96
N PRO A 137 9.13 1.62 -20.77
CA PRO A 137 7.86 0.95 -20.49
C PRO A 137 7.97 -0.58 -20.46
N ASP A 138 8.92 -1.14 -21.21
CA ASP A 138 9.13 -2.59 -21.33
C ASP A 138 10.16 -3.14 -20.34
N CYS A 139 10.70 -2.28 -19.46
CA CYS A 139 11.65 -2.70 -18.44
C CYS A 139 10.92 -3.01 -17.14
N LEU A 140 10.45 -4.25 -17.03
CA LEU A 140 9.81 -4.81 -15.84
C LEU A 140 10.52 -6.10 -15.47
N SER A 141 10.83 -6.26 -14.19
CA SER A 141 11.45 -7.47 -13.64
C SER A 141 10.78 -7.89 -12.34
N PRO A 142 10.77 -9.19 -12.00
CA PRO A 142 10.37 -9.64 -10.68
C PRO A 142 11.22 -8.97 -9.59
N ASN A 143 10.64 -8.73 -8.43
CA ASN A 143 11.40 -8.22 -7.29
C ASN A 143 12.16 -9.35 -6.61
N GLY A 144 13.39 -9.09 -6.22
CA GLY A 144 14.11 -9.92 -5.26
C GLY A 144 13.60 -9.63 -3.85
N VAL A 145 13.19 -10.68 -3.15
CA VAL A 145 12.62 -10.60 -1.80
C VAL A 145 13.57 -11.27 -0.83
N ALA A 146 14.09 -10.51 0.12
CA ALA A 146 14.79 -11.05 1.28
C ALA A 146 13.81 -11.12 2.45
N VAL A 147 13.90 -12.17 3.26
CA VAL A 147 13.05 -12.37 4.43
C VAL A 147 13.89 -12.24 5.69
N PHE A 148 13.45 -11.43 6.62
CA PHE A 148 14.07 -11.23 7.91
C PHE A 148 13.12 -11.66 9.02
N ASP A 149 13.64 -12.37 10.03
CA ASP A 149 12.90 -12.85 11.19
C ASP A 149 13.77 -12.83 12.42
N ILE A 150 13.16 -12.55 13.60
CA ILE A 150 13.84 -12.57 14.89
C ILE A 150 13.12 -13.44 15.90
N GLU A 151 13.91 -14.08 16.77
CA GLU A 151 13.39 -14.69 17.99
C GLU A 151 13.90 -13.92 19.21
N THR A 152 13.02 -13.69 20.18
CA THR A 152 13.33 -12.85 21.35
C THR A 152 13.43 -13.65 22.62
N ASP A 153 14.22 -13.19 23.58
CA ASP A 153 14.37 -13.79 24.89
C ASP A 153 13.08 -13.71 25.70
N VAL A 154 12.42 -14.86 25.84
CA VAL A 154 11.22 -15.02 26.68
C VAL A 154 11.52 -15.71 28.00
N VAL A 155 12.68 -16.37 28.13
CA VAL A 155 13.08 -17.08 29.34
C VAL A 155 13.38 -16.11 30.47
N HIS A 156 14.10 -15.02 30.16
CA HIS A 156 14.45 -13.99 31.15
C HIS A 156 13.56 -12.75 31.04
N GLY A 157 12.63 -12.74 30.07
CA GLY A 157 11.65 -11.66 29.89
C GLY A 157 12.24 -10.33 29.41
N THR A 158 13.43 -10.34 28.78
CA THR A 158 14.05 -9.13 28.23
C THR A 158 13.39 -8.68 26.96
N GLU A 159 12.77 -9.62 26.23
CA GLU A 159 12.19 -9.41 24.89
C GLU A 159 13.19 -8.91 23.83
N GLU A 160 14.49 -9.00 24.10
CA GLU A 160 15.54 -8.63 23.17
C GLU A 160 15.79 -9.73 22.14
N PRO A 161 16.12 -9.41 20.88
CA PRO A 161 16.46 -10.41 19.89
C PRO A 161 17.63 -11.28 20.33
N ILE A 162 17.46 -12.59 20.28
CA ILE A 162 18.50 -13.58 20.61
C ILE A 162 18.95 -14.39 19.41
N LEU A 163 18.05 -14.57 18.43
CA LEU A 163 18.31 -15.16 17.12
C LEU A 163 17.80 -14.20 16.04
N MET A 164 18.53 -14.07 14.96
CA MET A 164 18.15 -13.25 13.83
C MET A 164 18.56 -13.99 12.55
N ALA A 165 17.62 -14.16 11.63
CA ALA A 165 17.84 -14.78 10.34
C ALA A 165 17.46 -13.82 9.20
N LEU A 166 18.24 -13.84 8.14
CA LEU A 166 17.96 -13.15 6.89
C LEU A 166 18.21 -14.13 5.75
N THR A 167 17.24 -14.29 4.87
CA THR A 167 17.36 -15.14 3.68
C THR A 167 17.17 -14.33 2.41
N PHE A 168 17.86 -14.70 1.34
CA PHE A 168 17.70 -14.09 0.01
C PHE A 168 18.17 -15.03 -1.08
N LYS A 169 17.28 -15.56 -1.87
CA LYS A 169 17.61 -16.56 -2.90
C LYS A 169 18.35 -17.75 -2.29
N ASP A 170 19.57 -18.02 -2.76
CA ASP A 170 20.40 -19.11 -2.26
C ASP A 170 21.34 -18.72 -1.09
N GLN A 171 21.05 -17.60 -0.43
CA GLN A 171 21.83 -17.09 0.69
C GLN A 171 21.01 -17.10 1.97
N VAL A 172 21.57 -17.64 3.04
CA VAL A 172 21.05 -17.56 4.38
C VAL A 172 22.13 -17.02 5.31
N TYR A 173 21.81 -15.92 5.97
CA TYR A 173 22.61 -15.43 7.09
C TYR A 173 21.82 -15.60 8.37
N MET A 174 22.45 -16.17 9.39
CA MET A 174 21.82 -16.32 10.70
C MET A 174 22.85 -16.00 11.77
N CYS A 175 22.47 -15.22 12.77
CA CYS A 175 23.27 -14.99 13.95
C CYS A 175 22.52 -15.27 15.25
N ALA A 176 23.27 -15.76 16.22
CA ALA A 176 22.81 -16.00 17.58
C ALA A 176 23.65 -15.14 18.56
N THR A 177 23.00 -14.61 19.59
CA THR A 177 23.72 -13.86 20.63
C THR A 177 24.50 -14.81 21.53
N LYS A 178 25.68 -14.36 22.00
CA LYS A 178 26.47 -15.09 23.02
C LYS A 178 25.65 -15.42 24.26
N PHE A 179 24.76 -14.51 24.63
CA PHE A 179 23.85 -14.73 25.77
C PHE A 179 22.98 -15.99 25.57
N PHE A 180 22.38 -16.14 24.37
CA PHE A 180 21.56 -17.31 24.06
C PHE A 180 22.39 -18.58 23.93
N VAL A 181 23.50 -18.53 23.20
CA VAL A 181 24.40 -19.71 23.00
C VAL A 181 24.96 -20.24 24.33
N GLY A 182 25.33 -19.31 25.21
CA GLY A 182 26.00 -19.68 26.48
C GLY A 182 27.43 -20.18 26.25
N GLN A 183 27.77 -21.31 26.85
CA GLN A 183 29.14 -21.87 26.81
C GLN A 183 29.32 -22.99 25.77
N ASP A 184 28.37 -23.20 24.87
CA ASP A 184 28.46 -24.27 23.87
C ASP A 184 29.42 -23.88 22.72
N VAL A 185 30.69 -24.26 22.89
CA VAL A 185 31.75 -23.97 21.89
C VAL A 185 31.53 -24.68 20.55
N ARG A 186 30.68 -25.70 20.49
CA ARG A 186 30.35 -26.44 19.26
C ARG A 186 28.98 -26.07 18.69
N TYR A 187 28.39 -24.97 19.13
CA TYR A 187 27.05 -24.55 18.73
C TYR A 187 26.90 -24.46 17.22
N LEU A 188 27.80 -23.77 16.53
CA LEU A 188 27.70 -23.57 15.06
C LEU A 188 27.87 -24.91 14.30
N GLU A 189 28.75 -25.82 14.77
CA GLU A 189 28.89 -27.14 14.16
C GLU A 189 27.60 -27.97 14.30
N LYS A 190 27.01 -27.99 15.50
CA LYS A 190 25.75 -28.66 15.75
C LYS A 190 24.61 -28.06 14.94
N LEU A 191 24.55 -26.72 14.84
CA LEU A 191 23.57 -26.02 14.05
C LEU A 191 23.68 -26.38 12.56
N GLN A 192 24.88 -26.43 12.01
CA GLN A 192 25.09 -26.83 10.61
C GLN A 192 24.58 -28.26 10.34
N VAL A 193 24.80 -29.18 11.26
CA VAL A 193 24.28 -30.56 11.15
C VAL A 193 22.74 -30.58 11.24
N ALA A 194 22.16 -29.81 12.16
CA ALA A 194 20.71 -29.73 12.32
C ALA A 194 20.04 -29.11 11.10
N ILE A 195 20.62 -28.05 10.52
CA ILE A 195 20.15 -27.44 9.26
C ILE A 195 20.05 -28.50 8.17
N ASN A 196 21.09 -29.29 7.95
CA ASN A 196 21.09 -30.36 6.95
C ASN A 196 20.01 -31.42 7.25
N THR A 197 19.79 -31.74 8.53
CA THR A 197 18.81 -32.73 8.95
C THR A 197 17.37 -32.27 8.73
N TYR A 198 17.05 -31.03 9.13
CA TYR A 198 15.65 -30.56 9.16
C TYR A 198 15.25 -29.79 7.91
N LEU A 199 16.18 -29.06 7.25
CA LEU A 199 15.84 -28.14 6.15
C LEU A 199 16.11 -28.71 4.77
N GLN A 200 16.93 -29.75 4.60
CA GLN A 200 17.29 -30.30 3.30
C GLN A 200 16.07 -30.65 2.44
N LYS A 201 15.02 -31.20 3.02
CA LYS A 201 13.79 -31.58 2.30
C LYS A 201 13.01 -30.39 1.71
N TYR A 202 13.20 -29.19 2.24
CA TYR A 202 12.53 -27.96 1.75
C TYR A 202 13.40 -27.16 0.78
N THR A 203 14.66 -27.56 0.65
CA THR A 203 15.68 -26.84 -0.11
C THR A 203 16.41 -27.71 -1.12
N THR A 204 15.83 -28.87 -1.47
CA THR A 204 16.43 -29.86 -2.39
C THR A 204 16.77 -29.30 -3.75
N ASP A 205 15.98 -28.35 -4.25
CA ASP A 205 16.16 -27.74 -5.57
C ASP A 205 17.03 -26.48 -5.53
N ARG A 206 17.60 -26.14 -4.35
CA ARG A 206 18.41 -24.96 -4.12
C ARG A 206 19.79 -25.34 -3.57
N ASN A 207 20.82 -24.64 -4.02
CA ASN A 207 22.15 -24.75 -3.44
C ASN A 207 22.36 -23.63 -2.41
N ILE A 208 21.76 -23.78 -1.22
CA ILE A 208 21.78 -22.73 -0.20
C ILE A 208 23.15 -22.63 0.47
N HIS A 209 23.66 -21.44 0.51
CA HIS A 209 24.88 -21.07 1.23
C HIS A 209 24.52 -20.46 2.59
N TYR A 210 24.88 -21.17 3.67
CA TYR A 210 24.64 -20.74 5.04
C TYR A 210 25.86 -20.01 5.60
N THR A 211 25.66 -18.80 6.10
CA THR A 211 26.62 -18.04 6.91
C THR A 211 26.08 -17.94 8.33
N LEU A 212 26.75 -18.61 9.28
CA LEU A 212 26.34 -18.69 10.67
C LEU A 212 27.34 -17.95 11.55
N GLU A 213 26.87 -17.09 12.45
CA GLU A 213 27.72 -16.23 13.29
C GLU A 213 27.19 -16.20 14.74
N ILE A 214 28.10 -16.06 15.71
CA ILE A 214 27.77 -15.72 17.10
C ILE A 214 28.17 -14.28 17.33
N VAL A 215 27.20 -13.45 17.72
CA VAL A 215 27.38 -12.03 17.98
C VAL A 215 27.42 -11.72 19.47
N ASP A 216 28.12 -10.66 19.86
CA ASP A 216 28.26 -10.31 21.28
C ASP A 216 26.96 -9.76 21.87
N THR A 217 26.24 -8.93 21.12
CA THR A 217 25.04 -8.23 21.57
C THR A 217 23.91 -8.32 20.54
N PRO A 218 22.64 -8.13 20.95
CA PRO A 218 21.50 -8.08 20.05
C PRO A 218 21.62 -6.99 18.97
N GLY A 219 22.07 -5.79 19.33
CA GLY A 219 22.25 -4.69 18.38
C GLY A 219 23.31 -5.01 17.33
N GLN A 220 24.42 -5.66 17.71
CA GLN A 220 25.41 -6.14 16.75
C GLN A 220 24.79 -7.13 15.75
N GLY A 221 23.92 -8.03 16.20
CA GLY A 221 23.21 -8.96 15.31
C GLY A 221 22.34 -8.24 14.29
N VAL A 222 21.56 -7.25 14.72
CA VAL A 222 20.77 -6.41 13.79
C VAL A 222 21.68 -5.72 12.76
N VAL A 223 22.77 -5.10 13.20
CA VAL A 223 23.76 -4.47 12.29
C VAL A 223 24.26 -5.46 11.25
N ARG A 224 24.64 -6.68 11.67
CA ARG A 224 25.15 -7.72 10.76
C ARG A 224 24.11 -8.15 9.73
N CYS A 225 22.86 -8.39 10.15
CA CYS A 225 21.77 -8.75 9.24
C CYS A 225 21.55 -7.67 8.18
N PHE A 226 21.47 -6.40 8.58
CA PHE A 226 21.24 -5.31 7.62
C PHE A 226 22.47 -4.99 6.77
N GLN A 227 23.70 -5.24 7.25
CA GLN A 227 24.88 -5.24 6.39
C GLN A 227 24.75 -6.27 5.24
N LYS A 228 24.24 -7.48 5.54
CA LYS A 228 23.95 -8.48 4.50
C LYS A 228 22.84 -8.04 3.55
N ALA A 229 21.79 -7.42 4.04
CA ALA A 229 20.74 -6.87 3.19
C ALA A 229 21.29 -5.81 2.22
N HIS A 230 22.19 -4.93 2.68
CA HIS A 230 22.86 -3.94 1.82
C HIS A 230 23.84 -4.58 0.81
N GLU A 231 24.51 -5.68 1.19
CA GLU A 231 25.36 -6.44 0.27
C GLU A 231 24.56 -7.13 -0.83
N TRP A 232 23.43 -7.77 -0.48
CA TRP A 232 22.61 -8.55 -1.40
C TRP A 232 21.68 -7.71 -2.27
N LYS A 233 21.34 -6.50 -1.82
CA LYS A 233 20.56 -5.50 -2.56
C LYS A 233 19.21 -6.01 -3.06
N PRO A 234 18.37 -6.67 -2.25
CA PRO A 234 17.02 -7.04 -2.65
C PRO A 234 16.18 -5.80 -2.97
N GLU A 235 15.01 -5.99 -3.57
CA GLU A 235 14.00 -4.93 -3.73
C GLU A 235 13.14 -4.79 -2.48
N PHE A 236 12.88 -5.91 -1.80
CA PHE A 236 12.19 -5.93 -0.51
C PHE A 236 13.02 -6.67 0.54
N VAL A 237 13.06 -6.12 1.75
CA VAL A 237 13.28 -6.87 2.97
C VAL A 237 11.93 -6.98 3.65
N THR A 238 11.41 -8.20 3.75
CA THR A 238 10.11 -8.45 4.34
C THR A 238 10.21 -9.19 5.67
N VAL A 239 9.25 -8.94 6.52
CA VAL A 239 8.99 -9.68 7.75
C VAL A 239 7.54 -10.14 7.74
N TRP A 240 7.20 -11.21 8.49
CA TRP A 240 5.81 -11.65 8.53
C TRP A 240 4.91 -10.69 9.33
N ASN A 241 5.45 -10.07 10.38
CA ASN A 241 4.75 -9.07 11.20
C ASN A 241 5.72 -7.96 11.61
N ILE A 242 5.80 -6.92 10.80
CA ILE A 242 6.77 -5.83 10.97
C ILE A 242 6.65 -5.10 12.31
N ASP A 243 5.44 -5.06 12.91
CA ASP A 243 5.19 -4.38 14.20
C ASP A 243 5.77 -5.16 15.39
N PHE A 244 6.14 -6.42 15.19
CA PHE A 244 6.83 -7.19 16.19
C PHE A 244 8.36 -7.06 16.07
N ASP A 245 8.90 -7.26 14.88
CA ASP A 245 10.34 -7.40 14.66
C ASP A 245 11.07 -6.05 14.67
N ILE A 246 10.64 -5.12 13.84
CA ILE A 246 11.38 -3.88 13.61
C ILE A 246 11.43 -2.97 14.86
N PRO A 247 10.35 -2.77 15.63
CA PRO A 247 10.44 -1.99 16.87
C PRO A 247 11.41 -2.58 17.90
N LYS A 248 11.52 -3.90 17.98
CA LYS A 248 12.47 -4.57 18.90
C LYS A 248 13.92 -4.39 18.43
N CYS A 249 14.16 -4.48 17.12
CA CYS A 249 15.46 -4.15 16.54
C CYS A 249 15.87 -2.70 16.83
N VAL A 250 14.96 -1.73 16.62
CA VAL A 250 15.23 -0.31 16.92
C VAL A 250 15.54 -0.11 18.40
N LYS A 251 14.75 -0.72 19.28
CA LYS A 251 14.93 -0.61 20.74
C LYS A 251 16.31 -1.08 21.20
N VAL A 252 16.82 -2.19 20.68
CA VAL A 252 18.16 -2.69 21.07
C VAL A 252 19.28 -1.86 20.47
N LEU A 253 19.13 -1.37 19.23
CA LEU A 253 20.09 -0.43 18.63
C LEU A 253 20.21 0.84 19.48
N GLU A 254 19.08 1.47 19.82
CA GLU A 254 19.07 2.69 20.66
C GLU A 254 19.65 2.42 22.07
N LYS A 255 19.32 1.27 22.68
CA LYS A 255 19.89 0.85 23.97
C LYS A 255 21.40 0.73 23.93
N GLU A 256 21.96 0.26 22.82
CA GLU A 256 23.41 0.09 22.61
C GLU A 256 24.09 1.38 22.06
N GLY A 257 23.33 2.48 21.90
CA GLY A 257 23.85 3.74 21.39
C GLY A 257 24.16 3.72 19.89
N ILE A 258 23.53 2.81 19.13
CA ILE A 258 23.67 2.67 17.68
C ILE A 258 22.50 3.39 17.02
N ASP A 259 22.81 4.36 16.14
CA ASP A 259 21.77 5.10 15.41
C ASP A 259 21.10 4.20 14.37
N PRO A 260 19.77 3.94 14.47
CA PRO A 260 19.03 3.17 13.46
C PRO A 260 19.16 3.71 12.04
N ALA A 261 19.31 5.04 11.88
CA ALA A 261 19.51 5.66 10.56
C ALA A 261 20.78 5.14 9.87
N GLN A 262 21.83 4.84 10.62
CA GLN A 262 23.08 4.30 10.09
C GLN A 262 22.97 2.82 9.69
N VAL A 263 22.13 2.07 10.39
CA VAL A 263 21.96 0.63 10.17
C VAL A 263 21.05 0.35 8.98
N PHE A 264 19.93 1.04 8.92
CA PHE A 264 18.91 0.80 7.90
C PHE A 264 19.13 1.57 6.59
N SER A 265 19.87 2.69 6.60
CA SER A 265 20.22 3.40 5.37
C SER A 265 21.38 2.72 4.64
N ASP A 266 21.35 2.75 3.31
CA ASP A 266 22.48 2.22 2.51
C ASP A 266 23.77 2.99 2.84
N PRO A 267 24.88 2.29 3.04
CA PRO A 267 26.17 2.93 3.37
C PRO A 267 26.64 3.98 2.36
N SER A 268 26.22 3.90 1.11
CA SER A 268 26.57 4.86 0.05
C SER A 268 25.77 6.17 0.10
N VAL A 269 24.70 6.22 0.90
CA VAL A 269 23.91 7.45 1.06
C VAL A 269 24.67 8.45 1.94
N PRO A 270 24.81 9.72 1.50
CA PRO A 270 25.42 10.77 2.31
C PRO A 270 24.73 10.95 3.66
N GLU A 271 25.52 11.23 4.71
CA GLU A 271 25.03 11.36 6.08
C GLU A 271 23.85 12.33 6.20
N LYS A 272 23.91 13.46 5.49
CA LYS A 272 22.82 14.46 5.51
C LYS A 272 21.46 13.95 5.01
N TYR A 273 21.42 12.79 4.36
CA TYR A 273 20.19 12.19 3.83
C TYR A 273 19.80 10.89 4.52
N LYS A 274 20.62 10.37 5.43
CA LYS A 274 20.30 9.17 6.19
C LYS A 274 19.18 9.44 7.19
N PHE A 275 18.22 8.53 7.25
CA PHE A 275 17.18 8.52 8.27
C PHE A 275 16.59 7.11 8.40
N PHE A 276 15.97 6.87 9.53
CA PHE A 276 15.05 5.76 9.71
C PHE A 276 13.76 6.28 10.31
N ARG A 277 12.63 5.85 9.78
CA ARG A 277 11.32 6.28 10.25
C ARG A 277 10.37 5.09 10.30
N TYR A 278 9.86 4.79 11.47
CA TYR A 278 8.82 3.80 11.66
C TYR A 278 7.50 4.48 12.00
N LYS A 279 6.45 4.12 11.30
CA LYS A 279 5.09 4.59 11.54
C LYS A 279 4.17 3.41 11.71
N GLN A 280 3.66 3.24 12.93
CA GLN A 280 2.68 2.22 13.21
C GLN A 280 1.36 2.48 12.48
N GLY A 281 0.75 1.44 11.94
CA GLY A 281 -0.58 1.50 11.34
C GLY A 281 -1.66 1.72 12.40
N ASN A 282 -2.79 2.27 11.99
CA ASN A 282 -3.89 2.54 12.92
C ASN A 282 -4.45 1.23 13.49
N ALA A 283 -4.59 1.15 14.80
CA ALA A 283 -5.21 0.03 15.49
C ALA A 283 -6.75 0.08 15.46
N THR A 284 -7.32 1.26 15.22
CA THR A 284 -8.78 1.48 15.19
C THR A 284 -9.18 2.37 14.02
N LYS A 285 -10.43 2.24 13.60
CA LYS A 285 -11.07 3.12 12.62
C LYS A 285 -12.41 3.61 13.15
N LYS A 286 -12.75 4.87 12.84
CA LYS A 286 -14.07 5.43 13.11
C LYS A 286 -14.97 5.20 11.90
N THR A 287 -16.11 4.55 12.10
CA THR A 287 -17.12 4.34 11.07
C THR A 287 -17.89 5.63 10.77
N ALA A 288 -18.66 5.66 9.69
CA ALA A 288 -19.54 6.78 9.37
C ALA A 288 -20.57 7.06 10.46
N SER A 289 -21.03 6.01 11.19
CA SER A 289 -21.92 6.14 12.35
C SER A 289 -21.26 6.65 13.63
N GLY A 290 -19.93 6.90 13.60
CA GLY A 290 -19.16 7.34 14.75
C GLY A 290 -18.64 6.22 15.66
N ARG A 291 -19.00 4.95 15.41
CA ARG A 291 -18.50 3.80 16.16
C ARG A 291 -17.00 3.60 15.90
N ILE A 292 -16.27 3.21 16.95
CA ILE A 292 -14.85 2.87 16.84
C ILE A 292 -14.75 1.34 16.71
N ASP A 293 -14.24 0.88 15.58
CA ASP A 293 -13.95 -0.53 15.32
C ASP A 293 -12.44 -0.79 15.41
N SER A 294 -12.05 -1.94 15.95
CA SER A 294 -10.66 -2.39 15.90
C SER A 294 -10.29 -2.84 14.50
N ILE A 295 -9.05 -2.55 14.09
CA ILE A 295 -8.48 -3.03 12.83
C ILE A 295 -7.68 -4.29 13.14
N HIS A 296 -7.94 -5.36 12.38
CA HIS A 296 -7.20 -6.61 12.53
C HIS A 296 -5.68 -6.37 12.28
N PRO A 297 -4.75 -6.99 13.03
CA PRO A 297 -3.30 -6.80 12.83
C PRO A 297 -2.86 -6.93 11.35
N ALA A 298 -3.36 -7.92 10.61
CA ALA A 298 -3.05 -8.11 9.19
C ALA A 298 -3.59 -6.99 8.26
N GLU A 299 -4.37 -6.05 8.77
CA GLU A 299 -4.88 -4.88 8.03
C GLU A 299 -4.24 -3.56 8.47
N ARG A 300 -3.40 -3.60 9.52
CA ARG A 300 -2.67 -2.43 10.00
C ARG A 300 -1.45 -2.21 9.12
N TRP A 301 -1.54 -1.27 8.21
CA TRP A 301 -0.42 -0.97 7.32
C TRP A 301 0.66 -0.19 8.05
N HIS A 302 1.67 -0.90 8.54
CA HIS A 302 2.86 -0.30 9.15
C HIS A 302 3.82 0.15 8.05
N VAL A 303 4.55 1.23 8.29
CA VAL A 303 5.48 1.80 7.33
C VAL A 303 6.83 1.98 8.00
N ALA A 304 7.85 1.31 7.47
CA ALA A 304 9.24 1.52 7.83
C ALA A 304 9.98 2.08 6.59
N GLU A 305 10.51 3.27 6.70
CA GLU A 305 11.18 3.96 5.61
C GLU A 305 12.63 4.27 5.96
N CYS A 306 13.51 3.96 5.02
CA CYS A 306 14.93 4.30 5.06
C CYS A 306 15.44 4.48 3.63
N PRO A 307 16.49 5.29 3.40
CA PRO A 307 17.09 5.45 2.09
C PRO A 307 18.03 4.27 1.78
N ALA A 308 17.47 3.18 1.26
CA ALA A 308 18.18 1.93 0.99
C ALA A 308 17.86 1.36 -0.40
N THR A 309 18.61 0.30 -0.78
CA THR A 309 18.33 -0.48 -1.99
C THR A 309 17.10 -1.37 -1.85
N PHE A 310 16.55 -1.51 -0.65
CA PHE A 310 15.35 -2.29 -0.36
C PHE A 310 14.27 -1.41 0.29
N PHE A 311 13.04 -1.88 0.19
CA PHE A 311 11.90 -1.34 0.92
C PHE A 311 11.49 -2.34 2.01
N LEU A 312 11.37 -1.88 3.26
CA LEU A 312 10.90 -2.69 4.37
C LEU A 312 9.38 -2.86 4.31
N ILE A 313 8.88 -4.10 4.28
CA ILE A 313 7.46 -4.36 4.08
C ILE A 313 6.95 -5.52 4.93
N ASP A 314 5.69 -5.45 5.33
CA ASP A 314 4.97 -6.48 6.07
C ASP A 314 4.29 -7.46 5.11
N SER A 315 4.76 -8.70 5.05
CA SER A 315 4.20 -9.71 4.14
C SER A 315 2.82 -10.21 4.56
N MET A 316 2.49 -10.25 5.85
CA MET A 316 1.16 -10.58 6.33
C MET A 316 0.12 -9.55 5.86
N CYS A 317 0.44 -8.27 5.98
CA CYS A 317 -0.42 -7.19 5.52
C CYS A 317 -0.58 -7.18 3.99
N VAL A 318 0.51 -7.46 3.24
CA VAL A 318 0.46 -7.58 1.78
C VAL A 318 -0.42 -8.76 1.37
N TYR A 319 -0.21 -9.93 1.97
CA TYR A 319 -0.99 -11.14 1.71
C TYR A 319 -2.49 -10.89 1.90
N LYS A 320 -2.86 -10.32 3.07
CA LYS A 320 -4.26 -9.97 3.37
C LYS A 320 -4.81 -8.94 2.39
N ARG A 321 -4.03 -7.91 2.06
CA ARG A 321 -4.49 -6.82 1.19
C ARG A 321 -4.77 -7.28 -0.24
N ILE A 322 -3.93 -8.13 -0.80
CA ILE A 322 -4.13 -8.68 -2.14
C ILE A 322 -5.42 -9.54 -2.18
N ARG A 323 -5.74 -10.20 -1.08
CA ARG A 323 -6.90 -11.11 -0.97
C ARG A 323 -8.13 -10.49 -0.30
N MET A 324 -8.28 -9.16 -0.36
CA MET A 324 -9.42 -8.47 0.27
C MET A 324 -10.80 -8.93 -0.20
N ALA A 325 -10.91 -9.38 -1.45
CA ALA A 325 -12.17 -9.86 -2.00
C ALA A 325 -12.47 -11.32 -1.62
N LYS A 326 -11.52 -12.04 -1.02
CA LYS A 326 -11.71 -13.40 -0.54
C LYS A 326 -12.26 -13.41 0.88
N GLN A 327 -12.90 -14.51 1.26
CA GLN A 327 -13.29 -14.75 2.64
C GLN A 327 -12.09 -14.65 3.58
N ASN A 328 -12.30 -14.11 4.78
CA ASN A 328 -11.25 -14.02 5.78
C ASN A 328 -10.81 -15.41 6.24
N LEU A 329 -9.50 -15.59 6.41
CA LEU A 329 -8.96 -16.77 7.05
C LEU A 329 -9.25 -16.74 8.55
N PRO A 330 -9.33 -17.91 9.20
CA PRO A 330 -9.49 -18.01 10.66
C PRO A 330 -8.34 -17.33 11.41
N SER A 331 -7.13 -17.38 10.86
CA SER A 331 -5.92 -16.75 11.38
C SER A 331 -5.00 -16.32 10.24
N TYR A 332 -4.27 -15.23 10.44
CA TYR A 332 -3.19 -14.76 9.57
C TYR A 332 -1.80 -15.02 10.17
N SER A 333 -1.68 -15.95 11.13
CA SER A 333 -0.37 -16.45 11.55
C SER A 333 0.35 -17.12 10.39
N LEU A 334 1.68 -17.05 10.36
CA LEU A 334 2.49 -17.67 9.31
C LEU A 334 2.15 -19.14 9.13
N ASP A 335 2.04 -19.91 10.24
CA ASP A 335 1.69 -21.34 10.22
C ASP A 335 0.37 -21.61 9.52
N ASN A 336 -0.67 -20.81 9.80
CA ASN A 336 -1.98 -20.99 9.18
C ASN A 336 -1.99 -20.65 7.69
N VAL A 337 -1.33 -19.54 7.31
CA VAL A 337 -1.27 -19.12 5.91
C VAL A 337 -0.41 -20.08 5.08
N MET A 338 0.69 -20.58 5.65
CA MET A 338 1.50 -21.64 4.99
C MET A 338 0.67 -22.90 4.75
N LYS A 339 -0.07 -23.38 5.74
CA LYS A 339 -0.94 -24.56 5.59
C LYS A 339 -1.99 -24.37 4.51
N GLU A 340 -2.59 -23.19 4.42
CA GLU A 340 -3.60 -22.86 3.41
C GLU A 340 -3.01 -22.83 2.00
N GLU A 341 -1.89 -22.15 1.81
CA GLU A 341 -1.32 -21.91 0.47
C GLU A 341 -0.35 -23.02 0.02
N LEU A 342 0.35 -23.70 0.94
CA LEU A 342 1.40 -24.67 0.67
C LEU A 342 0.96 -26.14 0.89
N SER A 343 -0.29 -26.44 0.56
CA SER A 343 -0.83 -27.82 0.61
C SER A 343 -0.66 -28.51 1.97
N GLY A 344 -0.87 -27.78 3.06
CA GLY A 344 -0.78 -28.28 4.43
C GLY A 344 0.59 -28.17 5.07
N LEU A 345 1.59 -27.62 4.38
CA LEU A 345 2.89 -27.34 4.97
C LEU A 345 2.75 -26.20 6.00
N GLY A 346 3.01 -26.50 7.26
CA GLY A 346 3.09 -25.52 8.35
C GLY A 346 4.52 -25.26 8.81
N LYS A 347 4.65 -24.52 9.92
CA LYS A 347 5.93 -24.30 10.61
C LYS A 347 6.57 -25.62 11.05
N LEU A 348 7.88 -25.63 11.29
CA LEU A 348 8.56 -26.81 11.83
C LEU A 348 7.95 -27.22 13.17
N LYS A 349 7.80 -28.52 13.36
CA LYS A 349 7.38 -29.12 14.62
C LYS A 349 8.47 -30.04 15.13
N PHE A 350 8.60 -30.08 16.43
CA PHE A 350 9.55 -30.92 17.14
C PHE A 350 8.75 -31.77 18.14
N GLU A 351 8.77 -33.09 17.98
CA GLU A 351 7.96 -34.04 18.78
C GLU A 351 8.17 -33.84 20.27
N GLU A 352 9.38 -33.50 20.70
CA GLU A 352 9.74 -33.27 22.09
C GLU A 352 9.05 -32.04 22.70
N ALA A 353 8.59 -31.13 21.85
CA ALA A 353 7.91 -29.90 22.27
C ALA A 353 6.40 -29.94 22.05
N ASP A 354 5.82 -31.02 21.53
CA ASP A 354 4.38 -31.15 21.20
C ASP A 354 3.45 -30.98 22.43
N ALA A 355 3.97 -31.18 23.63
CA ALA A 355 3.21 -30.97 24.86
C ALA A 355 3.02 -29.49 25.22
N TYR A 356 3.75 -28.58 24.59
CA TYR A 356 3.77 -27.17 24.91
C TYR A 356 3.16 -26.34 23.79
N SER A 357 2.63 -25.15 24.11
CA SER A 357 2.06 -24.23 23.13
C SER A 357 2.29 -22.76 23.50
N GLY A 358 2.25 -21.87 22.51
CA GLY A 358 2.42 -20.42 22.71
C GLY A 358 3.72 -20.09 23.43
N LEU A 359 3.66 -19.27 24.47
CA LEU A 359 4.84 -18.80 25.20
C LEU A 359 5.61 -19.95 25.85
N GLU A 360 4.91 -20.97 26.41
CA GLU A 360 5.52 -22.13 27.06
C GLU A 360 6.39 -22.94 26.09
N TRP A 361 5.96 -23.07 24.84
CA TRP A 361 6.72 -23.70 23.77
C TRP A 361 8.05 -22.97 23.53
N HIS A 362 8.01 -21.64 23.41
CA HIS A 362 9.22 -20.84 23.23
C HIS A 362 10.18 -20.94 24.42
N VAL A 363 9.66 -20.92 25.66
CA VAL A 363 10.47 -21.09 26.86
C VAL A 363 11.15 -22.45 26.85
N PHE A 364 10.40 -23.52 26.54
CA PHE A 364 10.93 -24.89 26.48
C PHE A 364 12.03 -25.02 25.44
N MET A 365 11.79 -24.53 24.21
CA MET A 365 12.76 -24.58 23.11
C MET A 365 14.02 -23.77 23.42
N GLN A 366 13.90 -22.57 23.94
CA GLN A 366 15.04 -21.73 24.31
C GLN A 366 15.88 -22.33 25.45
N THR A 367 15.27 -23.13 26.29
CA THR A 367 15.96 -23.75 27.43
C THR A 367 16.62 -25.07 27.07
N HIS A 368 15.91 -25.92 26.30
CA HIS A 368 16.31 -27.32 26.12
C HIS A 368 16.75 -27.68 24.69
N TYR A 369 16.23 -26.94 23.67
CA TYR A 369 16.40 -27.28 22.26
C TYR A 369 16.89 -26.04 21.43
N LYS A 370 17.97 -25.42 21.93
CA LYS A 370 18.51 -24.17 21.34
C LYS A 370 18.92 -24.31 19.88
N ILE A 371 19.43 -25.47 19.47
CA ILE A 371 19.85 -25.75 18.10
C ILE A 371 18.63 -25.83 17.20
N GLU A 372 17.64 -26.61 17.58
CA GLU A 372 16.38 -26.77 16.84
C GLU A 372 15.61 -25.44 16.78
N TYR A 373 15.66 -24.64 17.85
CA TYR A 373 15.05 -23.32 17.89
C TYR A 373 15.72 -22.35 16.89
N SER A 374 17.02 -22.49 16.69
CA SER A 374 17.74 -21.73 15.67
C SER A 374 17.39 -22.16 14.24
N VAL A 375 17.19 -23.47 14.03
CA VAL A 375 16.68 -23.99 12.76
C VAL A 375 15.26 -23.52 12.49
N TYR A 376 14.44 -23.41 13.53
CA TYR A 376 13.07 -22.88 13.44
C TYR A 376 13.06 -21.42 12.94
N ASN A 377 13.90 -20.53 13.49
CA ASN A 377 14.03 -19.15 13.04
C ASN A 377 14.44 -19.06 11.54
N ILE A 378 15.41 -19.89 11.09
CA ILE A 378 15.78 -19.97 9.68
C ILE A 378 14.59 -20.46 8.83
N PHE A 379 13.86 -21.46 9.34
CA PHE A 379 12.72 -22.03 8.60
C PHE A 379 11.57 -21.03 8.43
N ASP A 380 11.31 -20.16 9.42
CA ASP A 380 10.29 -19.13 9.31
C ASP A 380 10.60 -18.19 8.14
N CYS A 381 11.85 -17.82 7.94
CA CYS A 381 12.26 -17.07 6.73
C CYS A 381 12.04 -17.87 5.45
N ILE A 382 12.48 -19.14 5.40
CA ILE A 382 12.30 -20.01 4.23
C ILE A 382 10.81 -20.21 3.94
N GLY A 383 9.98 -20.36 4.98
CA GLY A 383 8.53 -20.49 4.86
C GLY A 383 7.87 -19.29 4.17
N VAL A 384 8.30 -18.08 4.51
CA VAL A 384 7.82 -16.86 3.83
C VAL A 384 8.31 -16.81 2.39
N GLU A 385 9.56 -17.22 2.09
CA GLU A 385 10.05 -17.33 0.70
C GLU A 385 9.20 -18.31 -0.13
N LEU A 386 8.97 -19.53 0.39
CA LEU A 386 8.13 -20.54 -0.27
C LEU A 386 6.70 -20.03 -0.52
N LEU A 387 6.17 -19.30 0.45
CA LEU A 387 4.86 -18.66 0.34
C LEU A 387 4.85 -17.63 -0.80
N ASP A 388 5.84 -16.75 -0.87
CA ASP A 388 5.92 -15.74 -1.93
C ASP A 388 6.27 -16.36 -3.29
N GLU A 389 7.05 -17.44 -3.34
CA GLU A 389 7.28 -18.20 -4.56
C GLU A 389 5.99 -18.80 -5.12
N LYS A 390 5.07 -19.26 -4.26
CA LYS A 390 3.76 -19.77 -4.66
C LYS A 390 2.80 -18.66 -5.08
N THR A 391 2.71 -17.61 -4.28
CA THR A 391 1.69 -16.55 -4.42
C THR A 391 2.12 -15.42 -5.35
N LYS A 392 3.43 -15.19 -5.48
CA LYS A 392 4.04 -14.08 -6.22
C LYS A 392 3.63 -12.69 -5.71
N ASP A 393 3.20 -12.59 -4.47
CA ASP A 393 2.63 -11.38 -3.91
C ASP A 393 3.64 -10.22 -3.90
N LEU A 394 4.84 -10.46 -3.36
CA LEU A 394 5.92 -9.46 -3.32
C LEU A 394 6.73 -9.44 -4.61
N GLN A 395 6.98 -10.61 -5.21
CA GLN A 395 7.76 -10.69 -6.45
C GLN A 395 7.10 -9.94 -7.60
N LEU A 396 5.78 -9.98 -7.77
CA LEU A 396 5.09 -9.46 -8.96
C LEU A 396 3.85 -8.64 -8.65
N VAL A 397 2.93 -9.16 -7.83
CA VAL A 397 1.56 -8.60 -7.70
C VAL A 397 1.56 -7.20 -7.14
N ILE A 398 2.33 -6.96 -6.06
CA ILE A 398 2.39 -5.65 -5.42
C ILE A 398 2.88 -4.56 -6.38
N SER A 399 3.92 -4.83 -7.17
CA SER A 399 4.45 -3.85 -8.12
C SER A 399 3.49 -3.57 -9.26
N THR A 400 2.81 -4.61 -9.77
CA THR A 400 1.78 -4.49 -10.81
C THR A 400 0.59 -3.66 -10.33
N GLN A 401 0.14 -3.87 -9.09
CA GLN A 401 -0.99 -3.13 -8.51
C GLN A 401 -0.62 -1.72 -8.03
N SER A 402 0.61 -1.49 -7.60
CA SER A 402 1.07 -0.16 -7.17
C SER A 402 1.31 0.78 -8.33
N ARG A 403 1.72 0.26 -9.49
CA ARG A 403 2.12 1.06 -10.66
C ARG A 403 3.12 2.16 -10.28
N ALA A 404 2.78 3.44 -10.50
CA ALA A 404 3.62 4.58 -10.09
C ALA A 404 3.49 4.95 -8.61
N SER A 405 2.46 4.48 -7.90
CA SER A 405 2.25 4.81 -6.49
C SER A 405 3.32 4.21 -5.58
N GLU A 406 3.53 4.84 -4.45
CA GLU A 406 4.45 4.38 -3.41
C GLU A 406 3.90 3.19 -2.63
N TYR A 407 4.78 2.32 -2.14
CA TYR A 407 4.38 1.20 -1.29
C TYR A 407 3.87 1.65 0.09
N THR A 408 4.28 2.82 0.56
CA THR A 408 3.80 3.43 1.81
C THR A 408 2.28 3.62 1.84
N ILE A 409 1.65 3.76 0.68
CA ILE A 409 0.21 3.97 0.52
C ILE A 409 -0.50 2.79 -0.15
N TYR A 410 0.17 1.65 -0.28
CA TYR A 410 -0.38 0.48 -1.00
C TYR A 410 -1.72 0.00 -0.44
N ASN A 411 -1.94 0.12 0.87
CA ASN A 411 -3.20 -0.22 1.52
C ASN A 411 -4.38 0.68 1.09
N SER A 412 -4.13 1.85 0.50
CA SER A 412 -5.16 2.78 0.06
C SER A 412 -5.42 2.65 -1.44
N GLN A 413 -6.34 1.76 -1.82
CA GLN A 413 -6.75 1.62 -3.22
C GLN A 413 -7.24 2.95 -3.83
N PRO A 414 -8.07 3.77 -3.15
CA PRO A 414 -8.50 5.06 -3.70
C PRO A 414 -7.32 5.97 -4.03
N ARG A 415 -6.28 6.00 -3.16
CA ARG A 415 -5.11 6.83 -3.41
C ARG A 415 -4.31 6.37 -4.64
N ARG A 416 -4.10 5.07 -4.80
CA ARG A 416 -3.44 4.50 -5.97
C ARG A 416 -4.20 4.79 -7.26
N LEU A 417 -5.53 4.69 -7.24
CA LEU A 417 -6.38 5.05 -8.37
C LEU A 417 -6.30 6.54 -8.71
N VAL A 418 -6.23 7.42 -7.71
CA VAL A 418 -6.06 8.87 -7.92
C VAL A 418 -4.71 9.16 -8.57
N ASP A 419 -3.63 8.50 -8.15
CA ASP A 419 -2.32 8.67 -8.77
C ASP A 419 -2.35 8.26 -10.26
N ASP A 420 -2.93 7.10 -10.58
CA ASP A 420 -3.10 6.64 -11.96
C ASP A 420 -3.98 7.60 -12.78
N PHE A 421 -5.09 8.04 -12.18
CA PHE A 421 -6.02 8.94 -12.84
C PHE A 421 -5.42 10.34 -13.08
N TYR A 422 -4.55 10.80 -12.19
CA TYR A 422 -3.79 12.03 -12.41
C TYR A 422 -2.96 11.97 -13.70
N PHE A 423 -2.23 10.87 -13.91
CA PHE A 423 -1.43 10.71 -15.13
C PHE A 423 -2.29 10.54 -16.37
N PHE A 424 -3.38 9.80 -16.28
CA PHE A 424 -4.37 9.66 -17.34
C PHE A 424 -4.96 11.03 -17.78
N CYS A 425 -5.32 11.88 -16.83
CA CYS A 425 -5.80 13.24 -17.11
C CYS A 425 -4.70 14.10 -17.74
N ARG A 426 -3.47 14.04 -17.20
CA ARG A 426 -2.33 14.83 -17.68
C ARG A 426 -1.99 14.52 -19.14
N GLU A 427 -2.01 13.26 -19.53
CA GLU A 427 -1.81 12.82 -20.93
C GLU A 427 -2.87 13.36 -21.89
N ARG A 428 -4.04 13.71 -21.38
CA ARG A 428 -5.17 14.27 -22.13
C ARG A 428 -5.30 15.80 -22.02
N GLY A 429 -4.29 16.46 -21.49
CA GLY A 429 -4.25 17.92 -21.37
C GLY A 429 -5.02 18.49 -20.18
N PHE A 430 -5.27 17.69 -19.16
CA PHE A 430 -5.94 18.11 -17.93
C PHE A 430 -5.06 17.85 -16.70
N ILE A 431 -5.23 18.65 -15.65
CA ILE A 431 -4.66 18.39 -14.34
C ILE A 431 -5.80 18.11 -13.37
N LEU A 432 -5.71 16.99 -12.68
CA LEU A 432 -6.67 16.57 -11.67
C LEU A 432 -6.63 17.50 -10.46
N GLY A 433 -7.78 17.89 -9.94
CA GLY A 433 -7.93 18.69 -8.73
C GLY A 433 -8.16 17.84 -7.51
N SER A 434 -7.58 18.24 -6.38
CA SER A 434 -7.88 17.60 -5.09
C SER A 434 -9.21 18.08 -4.54
N CYS A 435 -10.13 17.16 -4.26
CA CYS A 435 -11.39 17.49 -3.60
C CYS A 435 -11.20 17.59 -2.08
N SER A 436 -11.88 18.55 -1.44
CA SER A 436 -11.96 18.61 0.02
C SER A 436 -12.92 17.56 0.58
N ASN A 437 -12.67 17.10 1.80
CA ASN A 437 -13.62 16.22 2.49
C ASN A 437 -14.97 16.93 2.74
N GLU A 438 -14.96 18.24 2.95
CA GLU A 438 -16.15 19.05 3.13
C GLU A 438 -17.05 18.99 1.89
N MET A 439 -16.48 19.15 0.71
CA MET A 439 -17.19 19.01 -0.56
C MET A 439 -17.77 17.61 -0.74
N VAL A 440 -17.06 16.56 -0.27
CA VAL A 440 -17.59 15.19 -0.27
C VAL A 440 -18.77 15.08 0.70
N HIS A 441 -18.69 15.67 1.89
CA HIS A 441 -19.77 15.64 2.87
C HIS A 441 -21.00 16.45 2.44
N GLU A 442 -20.81 17.62 1.83
CA GLU A 442 -21.91 18.39 1.26
C GLU A 442 -22.63 17.60 0.17
N LEU A 443 -21.89 16.94 -0.69
CA LEU A 443 -22.45 16.10 -1.75
C LEU A 443 -23.10 14.83 -1.20
N ASP A 444 -22.52 14.21 -0.18
CA ASP A 444 -23.14 13.09 0.53
C ASP A 444 -24.48 13.50 1.16
N ALA A 445 -24.61 14.71 1.69
CA ALA A 445 -25.85 15.24 2.21
C ALA A 445 -26.96 15.37 1.12
N TYR A 446 -26.56 15.76 -0.10
CA TYR A 446 -27.51 15.81 -1.24
C TYR A 446 -27.86 14.43 -1.82
N VAL A 447 -27.00 13.43 -1.64
CA VAL A 447 -27.13 12.08 -2.23
C VAL A 447 -27.54 11.02 -1.21
N VAL A 448 -27.62 11.36 0.08
CA VAL A 448 -28.01 10.42 1.17
C VAL A 448 -29.36 9.74 0.89
N GLY A 449 -30.32 10.46 0.34
CA GLY A 449 -31.58 9.89 -0.10
C GLY A 449 -31.41 8.81 -1.19
N MET A 450 -30.49 9.00 -2.10
CA MET A 450 -30.22 8.04 -3.19
C MET A 450 -29.45 6.80 -2.70
N ASN A 451 -28.60 6.91 -1.71
CA ASN A 451 -27.94 5.76 -1.10
C ASN A 451 -28.94 4.79 -0.45
N GLN A 452 -29.99 5.30 0.19
CA GLN A 452 -31.06 4.48 0.74
C GLN A 452 -31.97 3.88 -0.34
N TRP A 453 -32.09 4.55 -1.46
CA TRP A 453 -32.92 4.10 -2.57
C TRP A 453 -32.24 2.99 -3.41
N ILE A 454 -30.92 3.00 -3.54
CA ILE A 454 -30.15 1.97 -4.26
C ILE A 454 -30.02 0.67 -3.45
N VAL A 455 -30.07 0.76 -2.12
CA VAL A 455 -30.04 -0.43 -1.27
C VAL A 455 -31.44 -1.03 -1.26
N THR A 456 -31.61 -2.17 -1.91
CA THR A 456 -32.75 -3.04 -1.74
C THR A 456 -32.86 -3.45 -0.27
N LEU A 457 -33.58 -2.68 0.50
CA LEU A 457 -33.79 -2.96 1.92
C LEU A 457 -34.58 -4.27 2.05
N PRO A 458 -34.30 -5.11 3.05
CA PRO A 458 -35.10 -6.28 3.36
C PRO A 458 -36.61 -5.97 3.51
N SER A 459 -36.94 -4.73 3.81
CA SER A 459 -38.31 -4.24 3.86
C SER A 459 -39.11 -4.41 2.55
N HIS A 460 -38.43 -4.44 1.40
CA HIS A 460 -39.09 -4.75 0.11
C HIS A 460 -39.63 -6.18 0.06
N GLN A 461 -39.16 -7.03 0.94
CA GLN A 461 -39.61 -8.41 1.08
C GLN A 461 -40.68 -8.56 2.17
N THR A 462 -41.09 -7.47 2.84
CA THR A 462 -42.17 -7.52 3.86
C THR A 462 -43.53 -7.44 3.21
N VAL A 463 -44.54 -8.01 3.87
CA VAL A 463 -45.92 -8.03 3.36
C VAL A 463 -46.48 -6.62 3.19
N ASP A 464 -46.10 -5.68 4.07
CA ASP A 464 -46.62 -4.32 4.06
C ASP A 464 -45.99 -3.42 3.02
N ASN A 465 -44.66 -3.55 2.79
CA ASN A 465 -43.88 -2.71 1.86
C ASN A 465 -43.23 -3.50 0.74
N GLY A 466 -43.54 -4.78 0.59
CA GLY A 466 -42.90 -5.67 -0.34
C GLY A 466 -43.40 -5.55 -1.77
N VAL A 467 -42.71 -6.27 -2.66
CA VAL A 467 -43.08 -6.42 -4.05
C VAL A 467 -44.52 -6.94 -4.17
N ARG A 468 -45.27 -6.45 -5.15
CA ARG A 468 -46.68 -6.83 -5.40
C ARG A 468 -46.94 -8.33 -5.33
N ALA A 469 -46.07 -9.13 -5.92
CA ALA A 469 -46.17 -10.59 -5.91
C ALA A 469 -46.12 -11.20 -4.49
N ILE A 470 -45.43 -10.57 -3.53
CA ILE A 470 -45.39 -11.03 -2.13
C ILE A 470 -46.64 -10.57 -1.38
N LYS A 471 -47.20 -9.41 -1.71
CA LYS A 471 -48.47 -8.92 -1.12
C LYS A 471 -49.67 -9.76 -1.57
N GLU A 472 -49.72 -10.12 -2.86
CA GLU A 472 -50.79 -10.89 -3.46
C GLU A 472 -50.66 -12.40 -3.17
N LEU A 473 -49.44 -12.89 -2.97
CA LEU A 473 -49.14 -14.30 -2.70
C LEU A 473 -48.27 -14.43 -1.44
N PRO A 474 -48.77 -14.14 -0.25
CA PRO A 474 -47.99 -14.15 0.99
C PRO A 474 -47.36 -15.51 1.30
N ASP A 475 -47.95 -16.59 0.84
CA ASP A 475 -47.42 -17.95 1.01
C ASP A 475 -46.11 -18.21 0.25
N VAL A 476 -45.73 -17.33 -0.68
CA VAL A 476 -44.42 -17.43 -1.37
C VAL A 476 -43.24 -17.42 -0.40
N ARG A 477 -43.39 -16.83 0.77
CA ARG A 477 -42.35 -16.82 1.81
C ARG A 477 -42.19 -18.15 2.53
N THR A 478 -43.26 -18.93 2.65
CA THR A 478 -43.29 -20.13 3.48
C THR A 478 -42.93 -21.39 2.71
N TYR A 479 -42.98 -21.33 1.38
CA TYR A 479 -42.67 -22.49 0.54
C TYR A 479 -41.16 -22.62 0.26
N ILE A 480 -40.64 -23.82 0.50
CA ILE A 480 -39.32 -24.21 0.06
C ILE A 480 -39.35 -24.38 -1.46
N ARG A 481 -38.52 -23.66 -2.19
CA ARG A 481 -38.34 -23.81 -3.63
C ARG A 481 -37.22 -24.82 -3.90
N ARG A 482 -37.44 -25.70 -4.89
CA ARG A 482 -36.44 -26.64 -5.42
C ARG A 482 -36.01 -26.14 -6.79
N HIS A 483 -34.78 -26.48 -7.16
CA HIS A 483 -34.18 -26.08 -8.44
C HIS A 483 -34.15 -24.56 -8.67
N VAL A 484 -33.76 -23.82 -7.63
CA VAL A 484 -33.52 -22.39 -7.71
C VAL A 484 -32.16 -22.17 -8.34
N ALA A 485 -32.09 -21.41 -9.45
CA ALA A 485 -30.84 -20.92 -10.02
C ALA A 485 -30.65 -19.48 -9.57
N ASP A 486 -29.52 -19.21 -8.94
CA ASP A 486 -29.09 -17.86 -8.61
C ASP A 486 -28.10 -17.43 -9.70
N LEU A 487 -28.47 -16.42 -10.48
CA LEU A 487 -27.65 -15.87 -11.56
C LEU A 487 -27.19 -14.48 -11.13
N ASP A 488 -25.88 -14.38 -10.84
CA ASP A 488 -25.24 -13.10 -10.55
C ASP A 488 -24.47 -12.61 -11.79
N ILE A 489 -24.67 -11.34 -12.12
CA ILE A 489 -23.92 -10.67 -13.18
C ILE A 489 -22.67 -10.05 -12.53
N VAL A 490 -21.50 -10.56 -12.86
CA VAL A 490 -20.24 -10.07 -12.35
C VAL A 490 -20.10 -8.57 -12.59
N SER A 491 -19.78 -7.85 -11.50
CA SER A 491 -19.61 -6.39 -11.52
C SER A 491 -20.81 -5.62 -12.07
N THR A 492 -22.05 -6.05 -11.77
CA THR A 492 -23.28 -5.41 -12.26
C THR A 492 -23.29 -3.90 -12.00
N TYR A 493 -23.02 -3.46 -10.77
CA TYR A 493 -23.03 -2.02 -10.44
C TYR A 493 -22.00 -1.21 -11.25
N PRO A 494 -20.71 -1.58 -11.31
CA PRO A 494 -19.75 -0.87 -12.15
C PRO A 494 -20.14 -0.85 -13.62
N ASN A 495 -20.62 -1.97 -14.16
CA ASN A 495 -21.02 -2.05 -15.57
C ASN A 495 -22.23 -1.14 -15.86
N VAL A 496 -23.23 -1.13 -15.00
CA VAL A 496 -24.38 -0.21 -15.13
C VAL A 496 -23.92 1.25 -15.04
N GLN A 497 -23.04 1.59 -14.11
CA GLN A 497 -22.49 2.95 -14.02
C GLN A 497 -21.76 3.38 -15.29
N VAL A 498 -20.99 2.48 -15.91
CA VAL A 498 -20.30 2.77 -17.17
C VAL A 498 -21.27 2.92 -18.34
N ILE A 499 -22.19 1.95 -18.49
CA ILE A 499 -23.16 1.94 -19.59
C ILE A 499 -24.08 3.17 -19.52
N LEU A 500 -24.56 3.53 -18.34
CA LEU A 500 -25.44 4.68 -18.12
C LEU A 500 -24.68 5.98 -17.87
N ASN A 501 -23.35 6.01 -17.99
CA ASN A 501 -22.51 7.18 -17.69
C ASN A 501 -22.84 7.84 -16.34
N ILE A 502 -23.16 7.02 -15.34
CA ILE A 502 -23.50 7.50 -14.00
C ILE A 502 -22.22 7.86 -13.27
N SER A 503 -22.02 9.11 -12.96
CA SER A 503 -20.96 9.63 -12.11
C SER A 503 -21.58 10.64 -11.14
N ARG A 504 -20.80 11.01 -10.11
CA ARG A 504 -21.15 12.09 -9.21
C ARG A 504 -21.46 13.38 -9.97
N GLU A 505 -20.61 13.73 -10.95
CA GLU A 505 -20.73 14.93 -11.72
C GLU A 505 -21.97 14.92 -12.62
N THR A 506 -22.23 13.83 -13.32
CA THR A 506 -23.41 13.71 -14.19
C THR A 506 -24.71 13.72 -13.36
N THR A 507 -24.73 13.05 -12.21
CA THR A 507 -25.89 13.04 -11.31
C THR A 507 -26.18 14.43 -10.76
N LEU A 508 -25.15 15.13 -10.26
CA LEU A 508 -25.31 16.49 -9.74
C LEU A 508 -25.70 17.49 -10.81
N TYR A 509 -25.13 17.36 -12.00
CA TYR A 509 -25.53 18.20 -13.13
C TYR A 509 -27.03 18.09 -13.40
N GLU A 510 -27.58 16.88 -13.45
CA GLU A 510 -29.01 16.67 -13.65
C GLU A 510 -29.84 17.22 -12.48
N ILE A 511 -29.43 17.01 -11.23
CA ILE A 511 -30.12 17.58 -10.05
C ILE A 511 -30.15 19.12 -10.14
N PHE A 512 -29.02 19.76 -10.47
CA PHE A 512 -28.97 21.21 -10.63
C PHE A 512 -29.82 21.71 -11.81
N LYS A 513 -29.85 20.97 -12.92
CA LYS A 513 -30.69 21.25 -14.08
C LYS A 513 -32.17 21.18 -13.69
N ILE A 514 -32.59 20.16 -12.97
CA ILE A 514 -33.97 19.99 -12.46
C ILE A 514 -34.34 21.15 -11.52
N LYS A 515 -33.43 21.61 -10.68
CA LYS A 515 -33.63 22.78 -9.82
C LYS A 515 -33.58 24.12 -10.57
N GLY A 516 -33.48 24.12 -11.90
CA GLY A 516 -33.45 25.32 -12.73
C GLY A 516 -32.15 26.10 -12.67
N CYS A 517 -31.06 25.49 -12.20
CA CYS A 517 -29.75 26.11 -12.17
C CYS A 517 -29.19 26.25 -13.62
N ASN A 518 -28.63 27.42 -13.94
CA ASN A 518 -27.95 27.62 -15.20
C ASN A 518 -26.50 27.08 -15.17
N GLU A 519 -25.86 26.99 -16.35
CA GLU A 519 -24.47 26.48 -16.45
C GLU A 519 -23.47 27.26 -15.59
N TYR A 520 -23.66 28.54 -15.38
CA TYR A 520 -22.79 29.36 -14.54
C TYR A 520 -22.89 28.91 -13.09
N GLN A 521 -24.08 28.67 -12.58
CA GLN A 521 -24.31 28.17 -11.20
C GLN A 521 -23.73 26.77 -11.01
N VAL A 522 -23.88 25.90 -12.01
CA VAL A 522 -23.28 24.55 -11.99
C VAL A 522 -21.75 24.63 -11.94
N ARG A 523 -21.14 25.52 -12.73
CA ARG A 523 -19.68 25.76 -12.68
C ARG A 523 -19.21 26.32 -11.34
N MET A 524 -20.00 27.22 -10.75
CA MET A 524 -19.67 27.80 -9.45
C MET A 524 -19.71 26.76 -8.32
N ALA A 525 -20.51 25.71 -8.47
CA ALA A 525 -20.51 24.55 -7.59
C ALA A 525 -19.34 23.56 -7.85
N GLY A 526 -18.41 23.89 -8.76
CA GLY A 526 -17.23 23.06 -9.04
C GLY A 526 -17.50 21.88 -9.98
N ILE A 527 -18.69 21.77 -10.57
CA ILE A 527 -19.03 20.70 -11.51
C ILE A 527 -18.48 21.07 -12.89
N ASN A 528 -17.57 20.25 -13.40
CA ASN A 528 -16.90 20.47 -14.67
C ASN A 528 -17.16 19.30 -15.61
N LEU A 529 -18.22 19.38 -16.40
CA LEU A 529 -18.48 18.44 -17.48
C LEU A 529 -17.75 18.91 -18.74
N THR A 530 -16.77 18.13 -19.18
CA THR A 530 -16.02 18.41 -20.40
C THR A 530 -16.45 17.47 -21.50
N GLY A 531 -16.80 18.01 -22.66
CA GLY A 531 -16.96 17.20 -23.85
C GLY A 531 -18.37 16.77 -24.23
N GLY A 532 -19.36 17.46 -23.77
CA GLY A 532 -20.76 17.15 -24.12
C GLY A 532 -21.37 16.21 -23.08
N HIS A 533 -22.43 16.69 -22.55
CA HIS A 533 -23.23 15.96 -21.56
C HIS A 533 -24.16 15.01 -22.33
N VAL A 534 -24.02 13.73 -22.12
CA VAL A 534 -25.02 12.75 -22.55
C VAL A 534 -25.85 12.43 -21.33
N ASN A 535 -27.12 12.73 -21.37
CA ASN A 535 -28.04 12.34 -20.30
C ASN A 535 -28.26 10.81 -20.37
N ALA A 536 -27.41 10.09 -19.67
CA ALA A 536 -27.47 8.64 -19.64
C ALA A 536 -28.74 8.11 -19.01
N VAL A 537 -29.37 8.90 -18.12
CA VAL A 537 -30.65 8.55 -17.51
C VAL A 537 -31.77 8.62 -18.53
N GLU A 538 -31.82 9.65 -19.40
CA GLU A 538 -32.77 9.71 -20.51
C GLU A 538 -32.60 8.55 -21.48
N ILE A 539 -31.36 8.23 -21.85
CA ILE A 539 -31.08 7.08 -22.73
C ILE A 539 -31.53 5.77 -22.06
N ALA A 540 -31.27 5.59 -20.79
CA ALA A 540 -31.68 4.39 -20.05
C ALA A 540 -33.22 4.30 -19.91
N VAL A 541 -33.89 5.42 -19.68
CA VAL A 541 -35.36 5.52 -19.62
C VAL A 541 -35.96 5.13 -20.97
N ASP A 542 -35.40 5.63 -22.07
CA ASP A 542 -35.87 5.30 -23.43
C ASP A 542 -35.66 3.82 -23.75
N ILE A 543 -34.49 3.27 -23.41
CA ILE A 543 -34.17 1.85 -23.66
C ILE A 543 -35.05 0.92 -22.81
N MET A 544 -35.24 1.24 -21.52
CA MET A 544 -35.98 0.40 -20.59
C MET A 544 -37.47 0.70 -20.55
N LYS A 545 -37.94 1.71 -21.28
CA LYS A 545 -39.33 2.22 -21.20
C LYS A 545 -39.76 2.52 -19.76
N ALA A 546 -38.82 2.95 -18.93
CA ALA A 546 -39.06 3.31 -17.54
C ALA A 546 -39.74 4.67 -17.44
N PRO A 547 -40.40 5.05 -16.31
CA PRO A 547 -40.87 6.40 -16.07
C PRO A 547 -39.70 7.40 -16.21
N SER A 548 -39.99 8.62 -16.68
CA SER A 548 -38.98 9.65 -16.79
C SER A 548 -38.27 9.88 -15.44
N PHE A 549 -37.01 10.26 -15.47
CA PHE A 549 -36.24 10.57 -14.26
C PHE A 549 -36.97 11.65 -13.40
N ASP A 550 -37.53 12.66 -14.06
CA ASP A 550 -38.29 13.72 -13.40
C ASP A 550 -39.49 13.16 -12.62
N LYS A 551 -40.18 12.16 -13.19
CA LYS A 551 -41.30 11.49 -12.53
C LYS A 551 -40.84 10.64 -11.34
N MET A 552 -39.76 9.87 -11.53
CA MET A 552 -39.19 9.06 -10.45
C MET A 552 -38.64 9.94 -9.31
N LEU A 553 -38.02 11.07 -9.65
CA LEU A 553 -37.50 12.02 -8.67
C LEU A 553 -38.65 12.73 -7.94
N ALA A 554 -39.73 13.13 -8.64
CA ALA A 554 -40.92 13.74 -8.03
C ALA A 554 -41.59 12.78 -7.06
N GLU A 555 -41.74 11.51 -7.44
CA GLU A 555 -42.24 10.46 -6.57
C GLU A 555 -41.34 10.26 -5.34
N PHE A 556 -40.04 10.21 -5.55
CA PHE A 556 -39.04 10.08 -4.46
C PHE A 556 -39.09 11.26 -3.48
N LEU A 557 -39.12 12.50 -3.98
CA LEU A 557 -39.21 13.70 -3.14
C LEU A 557 -40.55 13.82 -2.40
N THR A 558 -41.62 13.23 -2.97
CA THR A 558 -42.93 13.13 -2.29
C THR A 558 -42.86 12.17 -1.10
N ASP A 559 -42.17 11.04 -1.28
CA ASP A 559 -42.00 10.02 -0.25
C ASP A 559 -40.96 10.40 0.81
N HIS A 560 -40.05 11.31 0.46
CA HIS A 560 -38.92 11.75 1.30
C HIS A 560 -38.79 13.30 1.29
N PRO A 561 -39.74 14.01 1.94
CA PRO A 561 -39.77 15.48 1.92
C PRO A 561 -38.52 16.13 2.53
N ASP A 562 -37.79 15.42 3.39
CA ASP A 562 -36.54 15.89 4.00
C ASP A 562 -35.32 15.83 3.03
N ALA A 563 -35.50 15.21 1.87
CA ALA A 563 -34.46 15.13 0.84
C ALA A 563 -34.55 16.28 -0.20
N ALA A 564 -35.56 17.12 -0.11
CA ALA A 564 -35.79 18.30 -0.92
C ALA A 564 -35.16 19.52 -0.23
#